data_c95bbdbb34e9b9a48999ff15c16d036b
#
_entry.id   c95bbdbb34e9b9a48999ff15c16d036b
#
_cell.length_a   1.000
_cell.length_b   1.000
_cell.length_c   1.000
_cell.angle_alpha   90.00
_cell.angle_beta   90.00
_cell.angle_gamma   90.00
#
_symmetry.space_group_name_H-M   'P 1'
#
loop_
_entity.id
_entity.type
_entity.pdbx_description
1 polymer ?
#
loop_
_entity_poly.entity_id
_entity_poly.type
_entity_poly.pdbx_seq_one_letter_code
_entity_poly.pdbx_strand_id
1 'polypeptide(L)'
;MAHHPHQVTHRWMALILMGVIVIFLRVLWELIDLHIFIPNSPDYRERKYDNTYEVLGLRGRILDRNGVVLAESVSGREVAIDAQDPALDHPKVNRDTLPVELAELLGVNQEKMIETFASGRRYTKIGIITDDALIKELQQRKDPSNTTNRIAGVSIATVRSVRSYPNGARLCHVLGFVNHDGDGVYGIEQRFDKELSGTNGMVHAIYDGRRREIRTRRIDEVKPTHGNDIYLTIDNNIQYIIETALSNALTNFQAESGTIIVQQVKTGEILGMATLPSFKPQEFNKHFQDEWKNIAISRCYEPGSVMKAITVAMALQMGVITEHTVFDVGTSGVWYYAGKPLRDRVYGKIRARELLMQSSNIGTAQIGLLMAQPAPEKGMPAQNELLWRSFNAMGLGKKTGIELIGEENGIFWNYKNKAMWNKLSPTRIPLGQSISVTALQLVNAYSTIANGGALMKPTILKEVRSHEGKVVRVNQPKVLGRPLSENVCNKMLDMLQSVTGKSPRGTGWRANLPSYTVAGKTGTGQIPVNGHYNHSDYNVSFIGIYPATRPELAILVTIEKPRGSVRSGGGVAAPTFAAVAEEIGHYWGIPADKLPKEQGK
;
A
#
# COMPACT_ATOMS: atom_id res chain seq x y z
N MET A 1 111.99 -18.70 16.85
CA MET A 1 110.75 -19.49 16.89
C MET A 1 109.86 -18.90 15.82
N ALA A 2 109.73 -19.55 14.68
CA ALA A 2 108.92 -19.08 13.56
C ALA A 2 107.49 -19.61 13.74
N HIS A 3 106.55 -18.69 14.01
CA HIS A 3 105.14 -19.01 13.99
C HIS A 3 104.67 -19.17 12.53
N HIS A 4 104.18 -20.34 12.18
CA HIS A 4 103.64 -20.65 10.86
C HIS A 4 102.37 -19.85 10.60
N PRO A 5 102.31 -18.91 9.64
CA PRO A 5 101.16 -18.09 9.37
C PRO A 5 99.94 -18.87 8.83
N HIS A 6 100.17 -20.07 8.28
CA HIS A 6 99.09 -20.92 7.72
C HIS A 6 98.10 -21.47 8.74
N GLN A 7 98.53 -21.74 9.98
CA GLN A 7 97.61 -22.31 11.00
C GLN A 7 96.66 -21.30 11.56
N VAL A 8 96.98 -19.99 11.55
CA VAL A 8 96.08 -18.93 12.02
C VAL A 8 94.99 -18.68 10.99
N THR A 9 95.34 -18.69 9.72
CA THR A 9 94.37 -18.52 8.63
C THR A 9 93.35 -19.66 8.58
N HIS A 10 93.72 -20.89 8.74
CA HIS A 10 92.83 -22.05 8.80
C HIS A 10 91.86 -22.00 9.99
N ARG A 11 92.28 -21.50 11.13
CA ARG A 11 91.41 -21.34 12.31
C ARG A 11 90.38 -20.25 12.08
N TRP A 12 90.75 -19.13 11.49
CA TRP A 12 89.81 -18.08 11.16
C TRP A 12 88.85 -18.49 10.05
N MET A 13 89.30 -19.20 9.04
CA MET A 13 88.43 -19.79 8.01
C MET A 13 87.42 -20.77 8.59
N ALA A 14 87.86 -21.66 9.52
CA ALA A 14 86.95 -22.59 10.18
C ALA A 14 85.89 -21.86 11.05
N LEU A 15 86.30 -20.77 11.75
CA LEU A 15 85.35 -19.96 12.54
C LEU A 15 84.33 -19.22 11.66
N ILE A 16 84.75 -18.68 10.52
CA ILE A 16 83.86 -18.04 9.56
C ILE A 16 82.91 -19.05 8.96
N LEU A 17 83.43 -20.22 8.56
CA LEU A 17 82.62 -21.34 8.03
C LEU A 17 81.60 -21.83 9.06
N MET A 18 81.99 -21.94 10.32
CA MET A 18 81.12 -22.33 11.42
C MET A 18 80.01 -21.24 11.64
N GLY A 19 80.38 -19.98 11.59
CA GLY A 19 79.42 -18.87 11.65
C GLY A 19 78.38 -18.89 10.52
N VAL A 20 78.80 -19.11 9.28
CA VAL A 20 77.92 -19.27 8.12
C VAL A 20 76.98 -20.46 8.24
N ILE A 21 77.52 -21.62 8.75
CA ILE A 21 76.70 -22.82 9.01
C ILE A 21 75.63 -22.53 10.08
N VAL A 22 75.99 -21.85 11.16
CA VAL A 22 74.99 -21.47 12.22
C VAL A 22 73.94 -20.54 11.69
N ILE A 23 74.29 -19.53 10.90
CA ILE A 23 73.32 -18.63 10.26
C ILE A 23 72.42 -19.41 9.32
N PHE A 24 73.00 -20.29 8.50
CA PHE A 24 72.23 -21.13 7.57
C PHE A 24 71.27 -22.08 8.30
N LEU A 25 71.71 -22.72 9.37
CA LEU A 25 70.82 -23.55 10.18
C LEU A 25 69.71 -22.77 10.86
N ARG A 26 69.98 -21.54 11.29
CA ARG A 26 68.99 -20.67 11.87
C ARG A 26 67.94 -20.24 10.82
N VAL A 27 68.37 -19.83 9.64
CA VAL A 27 67.51 -19.53 8.53
C VAL A 27 66.68 -20.72 8.11
N LEU A 28 67.31 -21.92 8.05
CA LEU A 28 66.59 -23.12 7.74
C LEU A 28 65.57 -23.50 8.81
N TRP A 29 65.89 -23.29 10.06
CA TRP A 29 64.98 -23.51 11.18
C TRP A 29 63.78 -22.50 11.09
N GLU A 30 64.03 -21.23 10.85
CA GLU A 30 62.98 -20.24 10.67
C GLU A 30 62.08 -20.53 9.45
N LEU A 31 62.66 -21.06 8.35
CA LEU A 31 61.88 -21.50 7.19
C LEU A 31 61.02 -22.72 7.50
N ILE A 32 61.54 -23.69 8.27
CA ILE A 32 60.80 -24.86 8.72
C ILE A 32 59.68 -24.44 9.67
N ASP A 33 59.96 -23.53 10.61
CA ASP A 33 58.97 -23.01 11.53
C ASP A 33 57.87 -22.28 10.78
N LEU A 34 58.24 -21.41 9.84
CA LEU A 34 57.31 -20.61 9.03
C LEU A 34 56.45 -21.45 8.06
N HIS A 35 56.97 -22.57 7.54
CA HIS A 35 56.27 -23.37 6.52
C HIS A 35 55.61 -24.63 7.09
N ILE A 36 56.07 -25.16 8.23
CA ILE A 36 55.60 -26.43 8.78
C ILE A 36 54.87 -26.22 10.11
N PHE A 37 55.48 -25.52 11.07
CA PHE A 37 54.92 -25.42 12.41
C PHE A 37 53.91 -24.28 12.56
N ILE A 38 54.20 -23.09 12.05
CA ILE A 38 53.28 -21.93 12.12
C ILE A 38 51.98 -22.20 11.36
N PRO A 39 51.96 -22.68 10.09
CA PRO A 39 50.71 -22.97 9.39
C PRO A 39 49.85 -24.06 10.03
N ASN A 40 50.47 -24.96 10.79
CA ASN A 40 49.76 -26.04 11.47
C ASN A 40 49.39 -25.72 12.93
N SER A 41 49.80 -24.58 13.47
CA SER A 41 49.40 -24.17 14.81
C SER A 41 47.93 -23.73 14.80
N PRO A 42 47.10 -24.15 15.79
CA PRO A 42 45.71 -23.70 15.91
C PRO A 42 45.57 -22.17 15.94
N ASP A 43 46.45 -21.50 16.66
CA ASP A 43 46.49 -20.04 16.81
C ASP A 43 46.76 -19.27 15.52
N TYR A 44 47.54 -19.85 14.58
CA TYR A 44 47.85 -19.20 13.31
C TYR A 44 46.69 -19.29 12.32
N ARG A 45 45.97 -20.42 12.35
CA ARG A 45 44.77 -20.61 11.51
C ARG A 45 43.61 -19.70 11.94
N GLU A 46 43.45 -19.47 13.25
CA GLU A 46 42.31 -18.69 13.77
C GLU A 46 42.49 -17.18 13.69
N ARG A 47 43.72 -16.62 13.64
CA ARG A 47 43.90 -15.18 13.90
C ARG A 47 44.21 -14.28 12.72
N LYS A 48 44.55 -14.74 11.54
CA LYS A 48 45.08 -13.82 10.51
C LYS A 48 44.42 -13.84 9.13
N TYR A 49 43.80 -14.92 8.72
CA TYR A 49 43.34 -15.07 7.35
C TYR A 49 41.90 -15.59 7.26
N ASP A 50 41.25 -15.78 8.37
CA ASP A 50 39.94 -16.36 8.50
C ASP A 50 38.94 -15.27 8.78
N ASN A 51 37.90 -15.13 7.98
CA ASN A 51 36.84 -14.14 8.18
C ASN A 51 35.51 -14.73 7.75
N THR A 52 34.51 -14.47 8.57
CA THR A 52 33.14 -14.84 8.29
C THR A 52 32.38 -13.59 7.86
N TYR A 53 31.69 -13.65 6.73
CA TYR A 53 30.83 -12.58 6.29
C TYR A 53 29.44 -13.09 5.91
N GLU A 54 28.44 -12.25 6.11
CA GLU A 54 27.07 -12.54 5.74
C GLU A 54 26.84 -12.28 4.25
N VAL A 55 26.09 -13.18 3.62
CA VAL A 55 25.53 -12.99 2.29
C VAL A 55 24.05 -12.69 2.44
N LEU A 56 23.61 -11.55 1.93
CA LEU A 56 22.24 -11.07 2.16
C LEU A 56 21.20 -11.96 1.49
N GLY A 57 20.22 -12.41 2.26
CA GLY A 57 18.95 -12.89 1.77
C GLY A 57 18.09 -11.70 1.36
N LEU A 58 17.84 -11.54 0.08
CA LEU A 58 17.05 -10.42 -0.41
C LEU A 58 15.58 -10.58 -0.01
N ARG A 59 14.96 -9.48 0.40
CA ARG A 59 13.51 -9.41 0.59
C ARG A 59 12.80 -9.53 -0.76
N GLY A 60 11.77 -10.39 -0.83
CA GLY A 60 10.99 -10.65 -2.03
C GLY A 60 10.33 -9.40 -2.62
N ARG A 61 9.99 -9.45 -3.88
CA ARG A 61 9.33 -8.35 -4.60
C ARG A 61 7.85 -8.30 -4.31
N ILE A 62 7.26 -7.11 -4.40
CA ILE A 62 5.81 -6.92 -4.48
C ILE A 62 5.50 -6.47 -5.91
N LEU A 63 4.62 -7.20 -6.59
CA LEU A 63 4.28 -6.99 -7.99
C LEU A 63 2.77 -6.77 -8.14
N ASP A 64 2.41 -6.06 -9.20
CA ASP A 64 1.02 -5.96 -9.60
C ASP A 64 0.52 -7.26 -10.26
N ARG A 65 -0.75 -7.30 -10.66
CA ARG A 65 -1.35 -8.49 -11.30
C ARG A 65 -0.69 -8.90 -12.61
N ASN A 66 0.00 -7.97 -13.29
CA ASN A 66 0.64 -8.14 -14.59
C ASN A 66 2.15 -8.39 -14.47
N GLY A 67 2.70 -8.40 -13.24
CA GLY A 67 4.13 -8.59 -12.97
C GLY A 67 4.94 -7.29 -12.96
N VAL A 68 4.30 -6.12 -12.93
CA VAL A 68 4.99 -4.83 -12.77
C VAL A 68 5.48 -4.70 -11.34
N VAL A 69 6.76 -4.37 -11.16
CA VAL A 69 7.38 -4.21 -9.84
C VAL A 69 6.83 -2.97 -9.13
N LEU A 70 6.27 -3.16 -7.95
CA LEU A 70 5.76 -2.12 -7.07
C LEU A 70 6.70 -1.83 -5.90
N ALA A 71 7.39 -2.86 -5.41
CA ALA A 71 8.45 -2.74 -4.43
C ALA A 71 9.47 -3.86 -4.62
N GLU A 72 10.75 -3.54 -4.52
CA GLU A 72 11.85 -4.49 -4.63
C GLU A 72 13.01 -4.12 -3.72
N SER A 73 13.89 -5.09 -3.44
CA SER A 73 15.13 -4.85 -2.73
C SER A 73 16.28 -4.74 -3.71
N VAL A 74 16.99 -3.62 -3.65
CA VAL A 74 18.18 -3.35 -4.44
C VAL A 74 19.42 -3.34 -3.54
N SER A 75 20.55 -3.76 -4.09
CA SER A 75 21.84 -3.65 -3.40
C SER A 75 22.27 -2.19 -3.35
N GLY A 76 22.66 -1.72 -2.19
CA GLY A 76 23.21 -0.38 -2.01
C GLY A 76 24.52 -0.41 -1.25
N ARG A 77 25.31 0.64 -1.38
CA ARG A 77 26.54 0.88 -0.61
C ARG A 77 26.34 2.04 0.34
N GLU A 78 26.66 1.81 1.60
CA GLU A 78 26.67 2.89 2.57
C GLU A 78 27.89 3.76 2.32
N VAL A 79 27.68 5.07 2.17
CA VAL A 79 28.72 6.06 2.00
C VAL A 79 28.81 6.91 3.25
N ALA A 80 30.01 7.02 3.77
CA ALA A 80 30.34 7.87 4.90
C ALA A 80 31.55 8.74 4.61
N ILE A 81 31.66 9.87 5.29
CA ILE A 81 32.81 10.77 5.24
C ILE A 81 33.69 10.53 6.46
N ASP A 82 34.98 10.34 6.22
CA ASP A 82 36.05 10.38 7.21
C ASP A 82 36.83 11.69 7.05
N ALA A 83 36.51 12.66 7.89
CA ALA A 83 37.16 13.99 7.85
C ALA A 83 38.61 13.96 8.40
N GLN A 84 39.06 12.81 8.96
CA GLN A 84 40.43 12.60 9.44
C GLN A 84 41.23 11.65 8.52
N ASP A 85 40.74 11.31 7.34
CA ASP A 85 41.47 10.45 6.42
C ASP A 85 42.82 11.08 6.05
N PRO A 86 43.96 10.43 6.30
CA PRO A 86 45.27 10.97 5.94
C PRO A 86 45.44 11.26 4.45
N ALA A 87 44.63 10.59 3.59
CA ALA A 87 44.65 10.86 2.16
C ALA A 87 44.12 12.26 1.78
N LEU A 88 43.46 12.95 2.68
CA LEU A 88 43.03 14.34 2.49
C LEU A 88 44.22 15.33 2.40
N ASP A 89 45.38 14.96 2.97
CA ASP A 89 46.60 15.80 2.92
C ASP A 89 47.42 15.58 1.63
N HIS A 90 46.93 14.71 0.74
CA HIS A 90 47.63 14.43 -0.50
C HIS A 90 47.56 15.65 -1.45
N PRO A 91 48.72 16.08 -2.10
CA PRO A 91 48.78 17.29 -2.92
C PRO A 91 47.79 17.38 -4.09
N LYS A 92 47.22 16.25 -4.49
CA LYS A 92 46.20 16.18 -5.57
C LYS A 92 44.75 16.26 -5.07
N VAL A 93 44.55 16.39 -3.78
CA VAL A 93 43.23 16.57 -3.15
C VAL A 93 43.08 18.03 -2.73
N ASN A 94 42.16 18.74 -3.35
CA ASN A 94 41.84 20.09 -2.97
C ASN A 94 40.81 20.08 -1.83
N ARG A 95 41.22 20.30 -0.59
CA ARG A 95 40.33 20.29 0.58
C ARG A 95 39.22 21.35 0.53
N ASP A 96 39.46 22.47 -0.13
CA ASP A 96 38.49 23.57 -0.16
C ASP A 96 37.33 23.28 -1.12
N THR A 97 37.60 22.62 -2.24
CA THR A 97 36.57 22.30 -3.25
C THR A 97 35.96 20.92 -3.08
N LEU A 98 36.66 19.96 -2.44
CA LEU A 98 36.22 18.57 -2.28
C LEU A 98 34.82 18.41 -1.63
N PRO A 99 34.46 19.15 -0.55
CA PRO A 99 33.12 19.04 0.03
C PRO A 99 32.01 19.44 -0.94
N VAL A 100 32.24 20.49 -1.72
CA VAL A 100 31.26 20.97 -2.73
C VAL A 100 31.11 19.95 -3.85
N GLU A 101 32.24 19.43 -4.36
CA GLU A 101 32.28 18.43 -5.40
C GLU A 101 31.61 17.11 -4.98
N LEU A 102 31.87 16.67 -3.75
CA LEU A 102 31.21 15.46 -3.21
C LEU A 102 29.72 15.70 -2.95
N ALA A 103 29.33 16.90 -2.54
CA ALA A 103 27.93 17.23 -2.36
C ALA A 103 27.16 17.17 -3.68
N GLU A 104 27.74 17.69 -4.76
CA GLU A 104 27.16 17.64 -6.11
C GLU A 104 27.10 16.19 -6.62
N LEU A 105 28.20 15.45 -6.50
CA LEU A 105 28.30 14.05 -6.94
C LEU A 105 27.32 13.13 -6.22
N LEU A 106 27.11 13.35 -4.91
CA LEU A 106 26.23 12.56 -4.07
C LEU A 106 24.79 13.09 -3.99
N GLY A 107 24.50 14.22 -4.63
CA GLY A 107 23.17 14.85 -4.59
C GLY A 107 22.73 15.30 -3.20
N VAL A 108 23.64 15.71 -2.34
CA VAL A 108 23.37 16.14 -0.95
C VAL A 108 23.57 17.64 -0.77
N ASN A 109 23.02 18.18 0.32
CA ASN A 109 23.16 19.61 0.63
C ASN A 109 24.64 19.99 0.85
N GLN A 110 25.11 21.04 0.14
CA GLN A 110 26.50 21.49 0.16
C GLN A 110 26.92 22.02 1.55
N GLU A 111 26.06 22.77 2.20
CA GLU A 111 26.36 23.33 3.54
C GLU A 111 26.59 22.21 4.54
N LYS A 112 25.70 21.21 4.53
CA LYS A 112 25.83 20.03 5.39
C LYS A 112 27.09 19.22 5.10
N MET A 113 27.51 19.13 3.84
CA MET A 113 28.77 18.45 3.48
C MET A 113 29.98 19.21 3.99
N ILE A 114 30.01 20.54 3.84
CA ILE A 114 31.06 21.40 4.38
C ILE A 114 31.15 21.26 5.90
N GLU A 115 30.02 21.32 6.62
CA GLU A 115 29.98 21.11 8.06
C GLU A 115 30.49 19.72 8.46
N THR A 116 30.19 18.70 7.66
CA THR A 116 30.65 17.31 7.89
C THR A 116 32.17 17.25 7.88
N PHE A 117 32.83 17.84 6.89
CA PHE A 117 34.30 17.92 6.83
C PHE A 117 34.89 18.79 7.93
N ALA A 118 34.26 19.91 8.23
CA ALA A 118 34.69 20.84 9.31
C ALA A 118 34.55 20.20 10.70
N SER A 119 33.64 19.25 10.89
CA SER A 119 33.43 18.57 12.18
C SER A 119 34.63 17.74 12.64
N GLY A 120 35.53 17.38 11.74
CA GLY A 120 36.70 16.53 12.04
C GLY A 120 36.35 15.11 12.51
N ARG A 121 35.14 14.62 12.29
CA ARG A 121 34.72 13.26 12.71
C ARG A 121 35.28 12.21 11.77
N ARG A 122 35.72 11.07 12.32
CA ARG A 122 36.25 9.93 11.53
C ARG A 122 35.19 9.20 10.71
N TYR A 123 33.92 9.27 11.12
CA TYR A 123 32.86 8.60 10.42
C TYR A 123 31.55 9.38 10.55
N THR A 124 31.12 9.95 9.43
CA THR A 124 29.81 10.58 9.34
C THR A 124 29.05 9.95 8.17
N LYS A 125 28.01 9.20 8.48
CA LYS A 125 27.16 8.57 7.46
C LYS A 125 26.44 9.64 6.64
N ILE A 126 26.57 9.56 5.31
CA ILE A 126 25.91 10.44 4.35
C ILE A 126 24.63 9.82 3.84
N GLY A 127 24.67 8.56 3.44
CA GLY A 127 23.51 7.84 2.91
C GLY A 127 23.88 6.50 2.32
N ILE A 128 22.92 5.91 1.63
CA ILE A 128 23.11 4.66 0.87
C ILE A 128 22.92 4.99 -0.60
N ILE A 129 23.87 4.59 -1.43
CA ILE A 129 23.85 4.75 -2.88
C ILE A 129 23.49 3.41 -3.51
N THR A 130 22.53 3.41 -4.42
CA THR A 130 22.08 2.24 -5.18
C THR A 130 22.47 2.30 -6.66
N ASP A 131 23.02 3.42 -7.11
CA ASP A 131 23.50 3.60 -8.47
C ASP A 131 24.89 2.98 -8.62
N ASP A 132 24.97 1.86 -9.35
CA ASP A 132 26.22 1.15 -9.61
C ASP A 132 27.23 1.99 -10.42
N ALA A 133 26.76 2.90 -11.28
CA ALA A 133 27.65 3.77 -12.06
C ALA A 133 28.34 4.76 -11.14
N LEU A 134 27.58 5.40 -10.24
CA LEU A 134 28.12 6.31 -9.23
C LEU A 134 29.05 5.60 -8.25
N ILE A 135 28.71 4.39 -7.82
CA ILE A 135 29.57 3.60 -6.94
C ILE A 135 30.91 3.30 -7.63
N LYS A 136 30.91 2.90 -8.89
CA LYS A 136 32.13 2.67 -9.68
C LYS A 136 32.96 3.93 -9.85
N GLU A 137 32.31 5.06 -10.14
CA GLU A 137 32.99 6.36 -10.25
C GLU A 137 33.70 6.74 -8.94
N LEU A 138 32.98 6.66 -7.81
CA LEU A 138 33.56 6.91 -6.48
C LEU A 138 34.75 5.99 -6.18
N GLN A 139 34.65 4.71 -6.52
CA GLN A 139 35.74 3.73 -6.34
C GLN A 139 36.96 4.07 -7.19
N GLN A 140 36.75 4.42 -8.48
CA GLN A 140 37.82 4.82 -9.40
C GLN A 140 38.49 6.11 -8.96
N ARG A 141 37.73 7.11 -8.51
CA ARG A 141 38.26 8.40 -8.04
C ARG A 141 38.98 8.28 -6.70
N LYS A 142 38.62 7.32 -5.88
CA LYS A 142 39.30 7.00 -4.60
C LYS A 142 40.59 6.22 -4.81
N ASP A 143 40.78 5.55 -5.95
CA ASP A 143 41.99 4.76 -6.22
C ASP A 143 43.25 5.62 -6.12
N PRO A 144 44.28 5.22 -5.37
CA PRO A 144 45.54 5.94 -5.24
C PRO A 144 46.25 6.20 -6.58
N SER A 145 46.01 5.37 -7.60
CA SER A 145 46.56 5.52 -8.93
C SER A 145 45.90 6.63 -9.76
N ASN A 146 44.72 7.10 -9.34
CA ASN A 146 44.04 8.20 -10.02
C ASN A 146 44.80 9.53 -9.81
N THR A 147 45.22 10.12 -10.90
CA THR A 147 46.04 11.32 -10.88
C THR A 147 45.30 12.59 -11.30
N THR A 148 44.06 12.48 -11.75
CA THR A 148 43.36 13.60 -12.40
C THR A 148 42.29 14.24 -11.52
N ASN A 149 41.43 13.45 -10.90
CA ASN A 149 40.27 13.92 -10.10
C ASN A 149 40.08 13.06 -8.83
N ARG A 150 41.17 12.89 -8.10
CA ARG A 150 41.21 12.05 -6.90
C ARG A 150 40.37 12.64 -5.79
N ILE A 151 39.55 11.78 -5.16
CA ILE A 151 38.83 12.10 -3.93
C ILE A 151 39.41 11.32 -2.75
N ALA A 152 39.29 11.89 -1.56
CA ALA A 152 39.70 11.28 -0.29
C ALA A 152 38.64 11.52 0.79
N GLY A 153 38.78 10.87 1.94
CA GLY A 153 37.82 11.01 3.03
C GLY A 153 36.46 10.34 2.77
N VAL A 154 36.32 9.55 1.71
CA VAL A 154 35.07 8.84 1.41
C VAL A 154 35.23 7.37 1.75
N SER A 155 34.41 6.86 2.64
CA SER A 155 34.28 5.44 2.95
C SER A 155 33.09 4.84 2.22
N ILE A 156 33.31 3.80 1.44
CA ILE A 156 32.25 3.03 0.79
C ILE A 156 32.22 1.68 1.50
N ALA A 157 31.23 1.52 2.36
CA ALA A 157 31.13 0.36 3.22
C ALA A 157 30.32 -0.78 2.58
N THR A 158 30.02 -1.79 3.38
CA THR A 158 29.37 -3.06 3.08
C THR A 158 28.08 -2.90 2.27
N VAL A 159 27.81 -3.88 1.42
CA VAL A 159 26.52 -4.00 0.69
C VAL A 159 25.39 -4.07 1.69
N ARG A 160 24.40 -3.21 1.52
CA ARG A 160 23.14 -3.25 2.26
C ARG A 160 21.98 -3.49 1.30
N SER A 161 20.96 -4.18 1.75
CA SER A 161 19.70 -4.26 1.04
C SER A 161 18.88 -3.01 1.31
N VAL A 162 18.45 -2.32 0.27
CA VAL A 162 17.61 -1.11 0.35
C VAL A 162 16.28 -1.41 -0.32
N ARG A 163 15.19 -1.12 0.37
CA ARG A 163 13.87 -1.26 -0.22
C ARG A 163 13.56 -0.08 -1.13
N SER A 164 13.26 -0.37 -2.37
CA SER A 164 12.91 0.59 -3.42
C SER A 164 11.43 0.49 -3.76
N TYR A 165 10.80 1.65 -3.97
CA TYR A 165 9.41 1.79 -4.43
C TYR A 165 9.44 2.61 -5.72
N PRO A 166 9.56 1.96 -6.90
CA PRO A 166 9.82 2.66 -8.17
C PRO A 166 8.75 3.68 -8.54
N ASN A 167 7.52 3.47 -8.08
CA ASN A 167 6.39 4.37 -8.34
C ASN A 167 6.26 5.53 -7.34
N GLY A 168 7.27 5.74 -6.47
CA GLY A 168 7.27 6.83 -5.50
C GLY A 168 6.14 6.72 -4.47
N ALA A 169 5.26 7.72 -4.41
CA ALA A 169 4.15 7.76 -3.47
C ALA A 169 2.93 6.91 -3.89
N ARG A 170 2.93 6.38 -5.13
CA ARG A 170 1.80 5.57 -5.61
C ARG A 170 1.65 4.30 -4.77
N LEU A 171 0.41 3.97 -4.41
CA LEU A 171 0.06 2.81 -3.58
C LEU A 171 0.65 2.83 -2.15
N CYS A 172 1.21 3.94 -1.68
CA CYS A 172 1.90 3.99 -0.39
C CYS A 172 1.08 3.41 0.78
N HIS A 173 -0.23 3.68 0.84
CA HIS A 173 -1.11 3.18 1.90
C HIS A 173 -1.44 1.68 1.77
N VAL A 174 -1.27 1.11 0.58
CA VAL A 174 -1.44 -0.32 0.33
C VAL A 174 -0.13 -1.06 0.54
N LEU A 175 0.95 -0.61 -0.09
CA LEU A 175 2.26 -1.24 0.03
C LEU A 175 2.79 -1.14 1.46
N GLY A 176 2.65 0.04 2.08
CA GLY A 176 3.31 0.34 3.33
C GLY A 176 4.80 0.59 3.12
N PHE A 177 5.60 0.28 4.13
CA PHE A 177 7.04 0.49 4.10
C PHE A 177 7.75 -0.47 5.07
N VAL A 178 9.08 -0.53 4.93
CA VAL A 178 9.97 -1.23 5.86
C VAL A 178 10.72 -0.22 6.73
N ASN A 179 11.14 -0.66 7.93
CA ASN A 179 12.03 0.10 8.80
C ASN A 179 13.48 0.08 8.28
N HIS A 180 14.40 0.68 9.02
CA HIS A 180 15.82 0.69 8.66
C HIS A 180 16.49 -0.69 8.74
N ASP A 181 15.90 -1.63 9.47
CA ASP A 181 16.38 -3.00 9.62
C ASP A 181 15.83 -3.93 8.53
N GLY A 182 14.89 -3.43 7.71
CA GLY A 182 14.27 -4.17 6.61
C GLY A 182 12.98 -4.89 6.99
N ASP A 183 12.46 -4.72 8.23
CA ASP A 183 11.21 -5.32 8.66
C ASP A 183 10.01 -4.53 8.15
N GLY A 184 8.95 -5.21 7.78
CA GLY A 184 7.71 -4.59 7.34
C GLY A 184 6.94 -3.94 8.49
N VAL A 185 6.67 -2.63 8.40
CA VAL A 185 6.02 -1.86 9.47
C VAL A 185 4.55 -1.58 9.17
N TYR A 186 4.16 -1.44 7.91
CA TYR A 186 2.79 -1.11 7.51
C TYR A 186 2.40 -1.78 6.18
N GLY A 187 1.10 -1.86 5.89
CA GLY A 187 0.55 -2.32 4.62
C GLY A 187 0.88 -3.79 4.28
N ILE A 188 1.10 -4.04 2.99
CA ILE A 188 1.50 -5.37 2.46
C ILE A 188 2.88 -5.77 2.99
N GLU A 189 3.81 -4.82 3.13
CA GLU A 189 5.14 -5.10 3.69
C GLU A 189 5.03 -5.74 5.08
N GLN A 190 4.15 -5.24 5.95
CA GLN A 190 3.92 -5.80 7.29
C GLN A 190 3.07 -7.08 7.22
N ARG A 191 2.03 -7.09 6.39
CA ARG A 191 1.09 -8.22 6.32
C ARG A 191 1.75 -9.52 5.86
N PHE A 192 2.70 -9.40 4.93
CA PHE A 192 3.42 -10.52 4.35
C PHE A 192 4.91 -10.49 4.72
N ASP A 193 5.24 -9.90 5.86
CA ASP A 193 6.64 -9.76 6.27
C ASP A 193 7.38 -11.09 6.31
N LYS A 194 6.76 -12.14 6.86
CA LYS A 194 7.35 -13.49 6.96
C LYS A 194 7.60 -14.12 5.60
N GLU A 195 6.70 -13.92 4.64
CA GLU A 195 6.85 -14.44 3.28
C GLU A 195 7.86 -13.64 2.47
N LEU A 196 7.89 -12.32 2.68
CA LEU A 196 8.80 -11.41 2.00
C LEU A 196 10.23 -11.50 2.52
N SER A 197 10.42 -11.73 3.83
CA SER A 197 11.75 -11.75 4.43
C SER A 197 12.58 -12.91 3.93
N GLY A 198 13.82 -12.61 3.51
CA GLY A 198 14.84 -13.62 3.26
C GLY A 198 15.62 -13.96 4.53
N THR A 199 16.38 -15.02 4.49
CA THR A 199 17.38 -15.35 5.53
C THR A 199 18.78 -15.20 4.98
N ASN A 200 19.65 -14.53 5.75
CA ASN A 200 21.03 -14.35 5.36
C ASN A 200 21.76 -15.69 5.35
N GLY A 201 22.64 -15.84 4.38
CA GLY A 201 23.64 -16.88 4.34
C GLY A 201 24.91 -16.42 5.06
N MET A 202 25.82 -17.35 5.26
CA MET A 202 27.10 -17.12 5.91
C MET A 202 28.20 -17.80 5.11
N VAL A 203 29.28 -17.09 4.86
CA VAL A 203 30.45 -17.62 4.20
C VAL A 203 31.67 -17.49 5.12
N HIS A 204 32.26 -18.61 5.42
CA HIS A 204 33.52 -18.70 6.16
C HIS A 204 34.66 -18.88 5.16
N ALA A 205 35.39 -17.79 4.90
CA ALA A 205 36.38 -17.72 3.83
C ALA A 205 37.78 -17.43 4.34
N ILE A 206 38.79 -17.98 3.62
CA ILE A 206 40.21 -17.69 3.85
C ILE A 206 40.65 -16.59 2.89
N TYR A 207 41.42 -15.63 3.40
CA TYR A 207 41.95 -14.48 2.69
C TYR A 207 43.45 -14.58 2.47
N ASP A 208 43.97 -14.02 1.37
CA ASP A 208 45.39 -13.87 1.13
C ASP A 208 46.00 -12.71 1.96
N GLY A 209 47.32 -12.60 1.96
CA GLY A 209 48.04 -11.51 2.65
C GLY A 209 47.67 -10.07 2.18
N ARG A 210 46.97 -9.92 1.06
CA ARG A 210 46.44 -8.67 0.51
C ARG A 210 44.95 -8.53 0.81
N ARG A 211 44.38 -9.35 1.68
CA ARG A 211 42.94 -9.36 2.04
C ARG A 211 42.01 -9.68 0.86
N ARG A 212 42.45 -10.49 -0.11
CA ARG A 212 41.58 -10.98 -1.19
C ARG A 212 41.14 -12.40 -0.85
N GLU A 213 39.87 -12.68 -0.98
CA GLU A 213 39.29 -14.00 -0.73
C GLU A 213 39.87 -15.06 -1.66
N ILE A 214 40.31 -16.18 -1.10
CA ILE A 214 40.73 -17.37 -1.84
C ILE A 214 39.50 -18.27 -2.00
N ARG A 215 38.71 -18.05 -3.06
CA ARG A 215 37.43 -18.76 -3.30
C ARG A 215 37.52 -20.30 -3.23
N THR A 216 38.64 -20.87 -3.60
CA THR A 216 38.87 -22.32 -3.55
C THR A 216 39.10 -22.86 -2.15
N ARG A 217 39.19 -22.00 -1.13
CA ARG A 217 39.45 -22.37 0.28
C ARG A 217 38.32 -21.85 1.21
N ARG A 218 37.09 -21.81 0.74
CA ARG A 218 35.94 -21.62 1.62
C ARG A 218 35.82 -22.82 2.55
N ILE A 219 35.71 -22.57 3.84
CA ILE A 219 35.62 -23.61 4.87
C ILE A 219 34.19 -24.13 4.98
N ASP A 220 33.23 -23.19 5.00
CA ASP A 220 31.79 -23.47 5.08
C ASP A 220 30.99 -22.38 4.36
N GLU A 221 29.87 -22.76 3.80
CA GLU A 221 28.95 -21.82 3.11
C GLU A 221 27.51 -22.20 3.36
N VAL A 222 26.80 -21.36 4.10
CA VAL A 222 25.35 -21.40 4.20
C VAL A 222 24.77 -20.44 3.15
N LYS A 223 24.07 -20.97 2.16
CA LYS A 223 23.48 -20.14 1.10
C LYS A 223 22.34 -19.29 1.67
N PRO A 224 22.22 -18.01 1.23
CA PRO A 224 21.09 -17.20 1.60
C PRO A 224 19.78 -17.76 0.99
N THR A 225 18.69 -17.60 1.69
CA THR A 225 17.36 -17.87 1.15
C THR A 225 16.69 -16.53 0.89
N HIS A 226 16.27 -16.30 -0.35
CA HIS A 226 15.53 -15.09 -0.71
C HIS A 226 14.06 -15.22 -0.31
N GLY A 227 13.42 -14.09 0.00
CA GLY A 227 12.00 -14.02 0.29
C GLY A 227 11.15 -14.31 -0.93
N ASN A 228 9.90 -14.69 -0.70
CA ASN A 228 8.93 -14.95 -1.75
C ASN A 228 8.41 -13.64 -2.37
N ASP A 229 8.10 -13.68 -3.64
CA ASP A 229 7.44 -12.60 -4.37
C ASP A 229 5.93 -12.61 -4.12
N ILE A 230 5.36 -11.46 -3.84
CA ILE A 230 3.92 -11.26 -3.61
C ILE A 230 3.30 -10.58 -4.83
N TYR A 231 2.39 -11.27 -5.49
CA TYR A 231 1.58 -10.71 -6.58
C TYR A 231 0.25 -10.20 -6.04
N LEU A 232 -0.03 -8.93 -6.27
CA LEU A 232 -1.29 -8.30 -5.87
C LEU A 232 -2.35 -8.43 -6.98
N THR A 233 -3.61 -8.24 -6.61
CA THR A 233 -4.71 -8.09 -7.57
C THR A 233 -4.74 -6.70 -8.20
N ILE A 234 -4.02 -5.75 -7.62
CA ILE A 234 -3.88 -4.38 -8.11
C ILE A 234 -3.37 -4.38 -9.56
N ASP A 235 -3.94 -3.53 -10.38
CA ASP A 235 -3.45 -3.16 -11.70
C ASP A 235 -2.81 -1.77 -11.62
N ASN A 236 -1.51 -1.68 -11.91
CA ASN A 236 -0.76 -0.43 -11.76
C ASN A 236 -1.28 0.70 -12.65
N ASN A 237 -1.87 0.38 -13.81
CA ASN A 237 -2.46 1.39 -14.68
C ASN A 237 -3.82 1.88 -14.15
N ILE A 238 -4.68 0.97 -13.66
CA ILE A 238 -5.92 1.36 -12.98
C ILE A 238 -5.61 2.23 -11.76
N GLN A 239 -4.57 1.86 -11.00
CA GLN A 239 -4.13 2.65 -9.84
C GLN A 239 -3.68 4.06 -10.25
N TYR A 240 -2.94 4.19 -11.35
CA TYR A 240 -2.54 5.49 -11.88
C TYR A 240 -3.75 6.35 -12.26
N ILE A 241 -4.72 5.76 -12.97
CA ILE A 241 -5.96 6.43 -13.37
C ILE A 241 -6.69 6.99 -12.13
N ILE A 242 -6.90 6.14 -11.12
CA ILE A 242 -7.68 6.55 -9.95
C ILE A 242 -6.94 7.55 -9.06
N GLU A 243 -5.62 7.47 -8.91
CA GLU A 243 -4.85 8.46 -8.15
C GLU A 243 -4.82 9.81 -8.85
N THR A 244 -4.66 9.81 -10.18
CA THR A 244 -4.71 11.03 -10.99
C THR A 244 -6.07 11.70 -10.89
N ALA A 245 -7.15 10.93 -11.07
CA ALA A 245 -8.51 11.44 -10.96
C ALA A 245 -8.82 11.98 -9.55
N LEU A 246 -8.36 11.28 -8.51
CA LEU A 246 -8.53 11.70 -7.13
C LEU A 246 -7.77 13.00 -6.84
N SER A 247 -6.52 13.10 -7.26
CA SER A 247 -5.70 14.31 -7.11
C SER A 247 -6.34 15.52 -7.78
N ASN A 248 -6.82 15.34 -9.02
CA ASN A 248 -7.56 16.38 -9.74
C ASN A 248 -8.84 16.79 -9.01
N ALA A 249 -9.58 15.82 -8.46
CA ALA A 249 -10.79 16.12 -7.71
C ALA A 249 -10.50 16.89 -6.42
N LEU A 250 -9.47 16.49 -5.64
CA LEU A 250 -9.10 17.22 -4.42
C LEU A 250 -8.68 18.65 -4.74
N THR A 251 -7.89 18.85 -5.78
CA THR A 251 -7.47 20.21 -6.22
C THR A 251 -8.65 21.05 -6.68
N ASN A 252 -9.48 20.52 -7.58
CA ASN A 252 -10.59 21.27 -8.19
C ASN A 252 -11.67 21.65 -7.16
N PHE A 253 -11.91 20.80 -6.18
CA PHE A 253 -12.92 21.02 -5.15
C PHE A 253 -12.34 21.49 -3.81
N GLN A 254 -11.03 21.76 -3.75
CA GLN A 254 -10.31 22.20 -2.53
C GLN A 254 -10.64 21.29 -1.33
N ALA A 255 -10.64 19.98 -1.57
CA ALA A 255 -11.03 19.00 -0.58
C ALA A 255 -9.84 18.54 0.27
N GLU A 256 -10.12 18.09 1.49
CA GLU A 256 -9.08 17.74 2.46
C GLU A 256 -8.47 16.36 2.17
N SER A 257 -9.32 15.39 1.85
CA SER A 257 -8.89 14.00 1.58
C SER A 257 -9.92 13.28 0.70
N GLY A 258 -9.54 12.10 0.23
CA GLY A 258 -10.47 11.29 -0.55
C GLY A 258 -9.97 9.86 -0.76
N THR A 259 -10.88 9.03 -1.26
CA THR A 259 -10.63 7.62 -1.54
C THR A 259 -11.36 7.19 -2.81
N ILE A 260 -10.68 6.41 -3.64
CA ILE A 260 -11.29 5.68 -4.77
C ILE A 260 -10.93 4.20 -4.63
N ILE A 261 -11.94 3.33 -4.73
CA ILE A 261 -11.76 1.87 -4.74
C ILE A 261 -12.39 1.32 -6.02
N VAL A 262 -11.66 0.47 -6.73
CA VAL A 262 -12.13 -0.29 -7.90
C VAL A 262 -12.14 -1.76 -7.54
N GLN A 263 -13.32 -2.38 -7.52
CA GLN A 263 -13.50 -3.79 -7.20
C GLN A 263 -14.06 -4.54 -8.40
N GLN A 264 -13.46 -5.69 -8.74
CA GLN A 264 -14.00 -6.62 -9.71
C GLN A 264 -15.18 -7.38 -9.09
N VAL A 265 -16.33 -7.31 -9.74
CA VAL A 265 -17.61 -7.78 -9.19
C VAL A 265 -17.59 -9.30 -8.92
N LYS A 266 -17.15 -10.09 -9.88
CA LYS A 266 -17.25 -11.56 -9.82
C LYS A 266 -16.28 -12.21 -8.85
N THR A 267 -15.09 -11.66 -8.69
CA THR A 267 -14.02 -12.26 -7.90
C THR A 267 -13.83 -11.61 -6.52
N GLY A 268 -14.28 -10.35 -6.36
CA GLY A 268 -14.01 -9.55 -5.19
C GLY A 268 -12.60 -8.95 -5.16
N GLU A 269 -11.82 -9.12 -6.23
CA GLU A 269 -10.47 -8.56 -6.35
C GLU A 269 -10.50 -7.03 -6.34
N ILE A 270 -9.59 -6.45 -5.57
CA ILE A 270 -9.36 -5.01 -5.57
C ILE A 270 -8.33 -4.70 -6.65
N LEU A 271 -8.78 -4.03 -7.72
CA LEU A 271 -7.95 -3.68 -8.86
C LEU A 271 -7.22 -2.36 -8.67
N GLY A 272 -7.75 -1.50 -7.82
CA GLY A 272 -7.16 -0.23 -7.43
C GLY A 272 -7.74 0.27 -6.12
N MET A 273 -6.89 0.89 -5.30
CA MET A 273 -7.26 1.48 -4.01
C MET A 273 -6.40 2.73 -3.78
N ALA A 274 -6.93 3.89 -4.10
CA ALA A 274 -6.27 5.17 -3.93
C ALA A 274 -6.80 5.90 -2.69
N THR A 275 -5.88 6.48 -1.94
CA THR A 275 -6.13 7.33 -0.78
C THR A 275 -5.21 8.54 -0.86
N LEU A 276 -5.74 9.74 -0.70
CA LEU A 276 -4.97 10.98 -0.66
C LEU A 276 -5.35 11.81 0.59
N PRO A 277 -4.40 12.57 1.14
CA PRO A 277 -3.01 12.78 0.70
C PRO A 277 -2.13 11.52 0.83
N SER A 278 -1.10 11.42 -0.01
CA SER A 278 -0.13 10.31 -0.03
C SER A 278 1.20 10.73 0.57
N PHE A 279 2.07 9.77 0.84
CA PHE A 279 3.43 9.96 1.32
C PHE A 279 4.42 9.10 0.54
N LYS A 280 5.72 9.42 0.59
CA LYS A 280 6.74 8.57 0.00
C LYS A 280 7.19 7.51 1.01
N PRO A 281 7.05 6.20 0.71
CA PRO A 281 7.44 5.14 1.63
C PRO A 281 8.89 5.21 2.13
N GLN A 282 9.82 5.65 1.28
CA GLN A 282 11.22 5.83 1.67
C GLN A 282 11.44 6.96 2.69
N GLU A 283 10.50 7.91 2.77
CA GLU A 283 10.57 9.09 3.64
C GLU A 283 9.58 9.01 4.81
N PHE A 284 9.14 7.79 5.18
CA PHE A 284 8.12 7.55 6.20
C PHE A 284 8.37 8.28 7.52
N ASN A 285 9.63 8.46 7.90
CA ASN A 285 10.05 9.15 9.12
C ASN A 285 9.81 10.67 9.09
N LYS A 286 9.48 11.25 7.93
CA LYS A 286 9.08 12.66 7.78
C LYS A 286 7.58 12.88 7.95
N HIS A 287 6.81 11.79 8.13
CA HIS A 287 5.36 11.78 8.17
C HIS A 287 4.84 11.29 9.52
N PHE A 288 3.71 11.81 9.97
CA PHE A 288 3.04 11.35 11.19
C PHE A 288 2.32 10.01 10.95
N GLN A 289 2.16 9.22 12.00
CA GLN A 289 1.51 7.91 11.92
C GLN A 289 0.08 7.94 11.34
N ASP A 290 -0.65 9.03 11.56
CA ASP A 290 -1.99 9.18 11.00
C ASP A 290 -1.98 9.31 9.47
N GLU A 291 -0.90 9.81 8.87
CA GLU A 291 -0.75 9.95 7.43
C GLU A 291 -0.47 8.60 6.74
N TRP A 292 0.03 7.59 7.47
CA TRP A 292 0.26 6.26 6.91
C TRP A 292 -1.01 5.43 6.78
N LYS A 293 -2.07 5.83 7.50
CA LYS A 293 -3.32 5.04 7.58
C LYS A 293 -4.01 4.95 6.22
N ASN A 294 -4.33 3.73 5.82
CA ASN A 294 -5.18 3.49 4.67
C ASN A 294 -6.65 3.79 5.04
N ILE A 295 -7.09 5.03 4.80
CA ILE A 295 -8.45 5.47 5.18
C ILE A 295 -9.56 4.73 4.42
N ALA A 296 -9.25 4.03 3.33
CA ALA A 296 -10.22 3.19 2.62
C ALA A 296 -10.78 2.05 3.48
N ILE A 297 -9.97 1.56 4.42
CA ILE A 297 -10.30 0.44 5.31
C ILE A 297 -10.34 0.80 6.80
N SER A 298 -9.70 1.90 7.20
CA SER A 298 -9.56 2.29 8.60
C SER A 298 -10.48 3.43 9.04
N ARG A 299 -10.93 4.28 8.11
CA ARG A 299 -11.82 5.39 8.44
C ARG A 299 -13.28 4.97 8.36
N CYS A 300 -13.96 5.05 9.50
CA CYS A 300 -15.39 4.81 9.61
C CYS A 300 -16.15 6.13 9.51
N TYR A 301 -17.15 6.20 8.65
CA TYR A 301 -17.97 7.38 8.45
C TYR A 301 -19.45 7.03 8.22
N GLU A 302 -20.35 7.95 8.48
CA GLU A 302 -21.76 7.79 8.16
C GLU A 302 -21.95 7.83 6.63
N PRO A 303 -22.41 6.72 5.99
CA PRO A 303 -22.47 6.61 4.53
C PRO A 303 -23.52 7.55 3.90
N GLY A 304 -24.48 8.01 4.69
CA GLY A 304 -25.56 8.83 4.19
C GLY A 304 -26.35 8.12 3.08
N SER A 305 -26.78 8.85 2.08
CA SER A 305 -27.74 8.39 1.04
C SER A 305 -27.27 7.21 0.18
N VAL A 306 -25.99 6.83 0.17
CA VAL A 306 -25.55 5.58 -0.51
C VAL A 306 -26.13 4.36 0.19
N MET A 307 -26.44 4.44 1.47
CA MET A 307 -27.07 3.37 2.23
C MET A 307 -28.46 2.99 1.70
N LYS A 308 -29.18 3.92 1.07
CA LYS A 308 -30.56 3.73 0.59
C LYS A 308 -30.68 2.61 -0.45
N ALA A 309 -29.66 2.41 -1.28
CA ALA A 309 -29.65 1.29 -2.23
C ALA A 309 -29.61 -0.06 -1.50
N ILE A 310 -28.79 -0.17 -0.47
CA ILE A 310 -28.70 -1.38 0.36
C ILE A 310 -30.03 -1.59 1.11
N THR A 311 -30.63 -0.53 1.62
CA THR A 311 -31.95 -0.57 2.29
C THR A 311 -33.04 -1.10 1.38
N VAL A 312 -33.16 -0.54 0.18
CA VAL A 312 -34.18 -0.97 -0.80
C VAL A 312 -33.94 -2.43 -1.24
N ALA A 313 -32.68 -2.80 -1.50
CA ALA A 313 -32.33 -4.18 -1.86
C ALA A 313 -32.76 -5.19 -0.78
N MET A 314 -32.45 -4.90 0.49
CA MET A 314 -32.80 -5.77 1.59
C MET A 314 -34.31 -5.80 1.86
N ALA A 315 -35.01 -4.67 1.71
CA ALA A 315 -36.46 -4.60 1.86
C ALA A 315 -37.21 -5.41 0.77
N LEU A 316 -36.70 -5.37 -0.47
CA LEU A 316 -37.19 -6.24 -1.56
C LEU A 316 -36.89 -7.71 -1.27
N GLN A 317 -35.71 -8.04 -0.76
CA GLN A 317 -35.32 -9.40 -0.41
C GLN A 317 -36.17 -9.98 0.73
N MET A 318 -36.54 -9.14 1.70
CA MET A 318 -37.43 -9.52 2.81
C MET A 318 -38.90 -9.60 2.37
N GLY A 319 -39.26 -9.14 1.19
CA GLY A 319 -40.64 -9.07 0.71
C GLY A 319 -41.51 -8.04 1.43
N VAL A 320 -40.92 -7.15 2.26
CA VAL A 320 -41.69 -6.07 2.95
C VAL A 320 -42.08 -4.95 2.01
N ILE A 321 -41.43 -4.86 0.86
CA ILE A 321 -41.82 -4.01 -0.27
C ILE A 321 -41.72 -4.76 -1.59
N THR A 322 -42.39 -4.23 -2.61
CA THR A 322 -42.23 -4.60 -4.02
C THR A 322 -41.80 -3.38 -4.82
N GLU A 323 -41.43 -3.55 -6.08
CA GLU A 323 -41.15 -2.43 -7.00
C GLU A 323 -42.35 -1.47 -7.22
N HIS A 324 -43.58 -1.99 -6.97
CA HIS A 324 -44.83 -1.25 -7.12
C HIS A 324 -45.30 -0.58 -5.82
N THR A 325 -44.67 -0.86 -4.68
CA THR A 325 -45.01 -0.27 -3.39
C THR A 325 -44.94 1.27 -3.49
N VAL A 326 -46.00 1.94 -3.09
CA VAL A 326 -46.13 3.40 -3.11
C VAL A 326 -45.89 3.95 -1.71
N PHE A 327 -45.00 4.92 -1.61
CA PHE A 327 -44.70 5.66 -0.40
C PHE A 327 -45.28 7.05 -0.50
N ASP A 328 -46.09 7.45 0.46
CA ASP A 328 -46.58 8.84 0.57
C ASP A 328 -45.58 9.63 1.44
N VAL A 329 -44.81 10.49 0.79
CA VAL A 329 -43.81 11.33 1.45
C VAL A 329 -44.35 12.73 1.82
N GLY A 330 -45.64 12.95 1.63
CA GLY A 330 -46.34 14.18 1.96
C GLY A 330 -46.04 15.32 1.01
N THR A 331 -46.65 16.47 1.27
CA THR A 331 -46.54 17.69 0.45
C THR A 331 -45.73 18.80 1.12
N SER A 332 -45.42 18.67 2.41
CA SER A 332 -44.72 19.70 3.19
C SER A 332 -43.20 19.61 3.15
N GLY A 333 -42.63 18.47 2.69
CA GLY A 333 -41.21 18.18 2.76
C GLY A 333 -40.69 17.95 4.19
N VAL A 334 -41.58 17.79 5.16
CA VAL A 334 -41.24 17.49 6.56
C VAL A 334 -42.19 16.42 7.09
N TRP A 335 -41.60 15.39 7.66
CA TRP A 335 -42.30 14.30 8.31
C TRP A 335 -41.82 14.17 9.76
N TYR A 336 -42.75 13.98 10.71
CA TYR A 336 -42.44 13.84 12.12
C TYR A 336 -42.56 12.39 12.54
N TYR A 337 -41.49 11.86 13.16
CA TYR A 337 -41.49 10.54 13.76
C TYR A 337 -40.84 10.61 15.15
N ALA A 338 -41.50 10.03 16.17
CA ALA A 338 -41.08 10.08 17.56
C ALA A 338 -40.71 11.51 18.03
N GLY A 339 -41.46 12.51 17.62
CA GLY A 339 -41.26 13.92 17.98
C GLY A 339 -40.09 14.63 17.27
N LYS A 340 -39.42 13.98 16.34
CA LYS A 340 -38.29 14.56 15.59
C LYS A 340 -38.63 14.74 14.10
N PRO A 341 -38.29 15.91 13.50
CA PRO A 341 -38.52 16.15 12.09
C PRO A 341 -37.51 15.38 11.24
N LEU A 342 -37.97 14.84 10.11
CA LEU A 342 -37.16 14.37 8.99
C LEU A 342 -37.54 15.21 7.76
N ARG A 343 -36.54 15.85 7.14
CA ARG A 343 -36.72 16.71 5.98
C ARG A 343 -36.46 15.97 4.69
N ASP A 344 -37.23 16.27 3.67
CA ASP A 344 -37.09 15.76 2.32
C ASP A 344 -37.20 16.86 1.29
N ARG A 345 -36.75 16.57 0.07
CA ARG A 345 -36.93 17.44 -1.11
C ARG A 345 -37.88 16.81 -2.16
N VAL A 346 -38.43 15.66 -1.81
CA VAL A 346 -39.34 14.87 -2.63
C VAL A 346 -40.73 15.01 -2.04
N TYR A 347 -41.74 15.10 -2.89
CA TYR A 347 -43.13 15.36 -2.49
C TYR A 347 -44.09 14.37 -3.15
N GLY A 348 -45.22 14.12 -2.51
CA GLY A 348 -46.31 13.34 -3.03
C GLY A 348 -46.11 11.82 -2.89
N LYS A 349 -46.66 11.08 -3.84
CA LYS A 349 -46.61 9.61 -3.85
C LYS A 349 -45.52 9.13 -4.81
N ILE A 350 -44.57 8.31 -4.33
CA ILE A 350 -43.43 7.82 -5.10
C ILE A 350 -43.27 6.32 -4.93
N ARG A 351 -42.66 5.65 -5.91
CA ARG A 351 -42.26 4.25 -5.83
C ARG A 351 -40.77 4.12 -5.48
N ALA A 352 -40.30 2.89 -5.27
CA ALA A 352 -38.90 2.61 -4.92
C ALA A 352 -37.89 3.17 -5.96
N ARG A 353 -38.24 3.17 -7.26
CA ARG A 353 -37.42 3.75 -8.33
C ARG A 353 -37.25 5.26 -8.16
N GLU A 354 -38.34 6.00 -7.99
CA GLU A 354 -38.30 7.46 -7.78
C GLU A 354 -37.61 7.80 -6.45
N LEU A 355 -37.83 6.98 -5.40
CA LEU A 355 -37.15 7.13 -4.12
C LEU A 355 -35.61 7.08 -4.29
N LEU A 356 -35.10 6.11 -5.03
CA LEU A 356 -33.67 6.00 -5.31
C LEU A 356 -33.17 7.13 -6.22
N MET A 357 -33.89 7.43 -7.30
CA MET A 357 -33.57 8.46 -8.29
C MET A 357 -33.42 9.84 -7.65
N GLN A 358 -34.40 10.22 -6.83
CA GLN A 358 -34.46 11.52 -6.16
C GLN A 358 -33.86 11.52 -4.76
N SER A 359 -33.48 10.32 -4.26
CA SER A 359 -32.88 10.14 -2.94
C SER A 359 -33.78 10.57 -1.77
N SER A 360 -35.07 10.16 -1.77
CA SER A 360 -36.03 10.48 -0.71
C SER A 360 -35.63 9.97 0.65
N ASN A 361 -35.61 10.83 1.66
CA ASN A 361 -35.35 10.49 3.05
C ASN A 361 -36.59 9.86 3.72
N ILE A 362 -37.77 10.50 3.53
CA ILE A 362 -39.02 10.08 4.17
C ILE A 362 -39.40 8.68 3.69
N GLY A 363 -39.41 8.46 2.37
CA GLY A 363 -39.71 7.13 1.81
C GLY A 363 -38.76 6.05 2.32
N THR A 364 -37.47 6.35 2.43
CA THR A 364 -36.48 5.39 2.98
C THR A 364 -36.71 5.12 4.48
N ALA A 365 -37.06 6.13 5.26
CA ALA A 365 -37.40 5.96 6.67
C ALA A 365 -38.65 5.08 6.84
N GLN A 366 -39.65 5.23 6.00
CA GLN A 366 -40.85 4.38 5.98
C GLN A 366 -40.48 2.91 5.68
N ILE A 367 -39.58 2.67 4.71
CA ILE A 367 -39.02 1.32 4.44
C ILE A 367 -38.35 0.76 5.70
N GLY A 368 -37.52 1.55 6.37
CA GLY A 368 -36.85 1.12 7.59
C GLY A 368 -37.81 0.70 8.70
N LEU A 369 -38.94 1.39 8.83
CA LEU A 369 -39.99 1.01 9.77
C LEU A 369 -40.64 -0.33 9.39
N LEU A 370 -40.89 -0.58 8.12
CA LEU A 370 -41.41 -1.87 7.64
C LEU A 370 -40.41 -3.01 7.94
N MET A 371 -39.13 -2.79 7.72
CA MET A 371 -38.07 -3.78 8.00
C MET A 371 -37.90 -4.04 9.51
N ALA A 372 -38.26 -3.07 10.36
CA ALA A 372 -38.08 -3.14 11.80
C ALA A 372 -39.26 -3.81 12.53
N GLN A 373 -40.39 -4.05 11.85
CA GLN A 373 -41.55 -4.66 12.48
C GLN A 373 -41.27 -6.12 12.85
N PRO A 374 -41.78 -6.59 14.02
CA PRO A 374 -41.77 -8.02 14.30
C PRO A 374 -42.72 -8.73 13.34
N ALA A 375 -42.34 -9.89 12.85
CA ALA A 375 -43.26 -10.69 12.08
C ALA A 375 -44.37 -11.30 12.99
N PRO A 376 -45.59 -11.46 12.49
CA PRO A 376 -46.76 -11.72 13.32
C PRO A 376 -46.87 -13.14 13.89
N GLU A 377 -45.95 -14.08 13.62
CA GLU A 377 -46.07 -15.49 13.99
C GLU A 377 -45.13 -15.93 15.13
N LYS A 378 -45.54 -16.92 15.94
CA LYS A 378 -44.77 -17.52 17.04
C LYS A 378 -43.41 -18.04 16.55
N GLY A 379 -42.31 -17.57 17.15
CA GLY A 379 -40.93 -17.96 16.82
C GLY A 379 -40.19 -16.97 15.90
N MET A 380 -40.82 -15.87 15.53
CA MET A 380 -40.25 -14.88 14.64
C MET A 380 -39.35 -13.83 15.35
N PRO A 381 -38.43 -13.21 14.62
CA PRO A 381 -37.44 -12.27 15.15
C PRO A 381 -38.07 -11.11 15.93
N ALA A 382 -37.38 -10.65 16.97
CA ALA A 382 -37.77 -9.49 17.76
C ALA A 382 -37.75 -8.20 16.91
N GLN A 383 -38.48 -7.17 17.39
CA GLN A 383 -38.46 -5.85 16.77
C GLN A 383 -37.02 -5.39 16.51
N ASN A 384 -36.77 -4.83 15.33
CA ASN A 384 -35.47 -4.37 14.83
C ASN A 384 -34.45 -5.50 14.49
N GLU A 385 -34.71 -6.76 14.80
CA GLU A 385 -33.78 -7.84 14.53
C GLU A 385 -33.58 -8.06 13.03
N LEU A 386 -34.65 -8.07 12.25
CA LEU A 386 -34.60 -8.24 10.81
C LEU A 386 -33.82 -7.11 10.14
N LEU A 387 -34.06 -5.87 10.54
CA LEU A 387 -33.32 -4.71 10.07
C LEU A 387 -31.82 -4.86 10.34
N TRP A 388 -31.45 -5.23 11.57
CA TRP A 388 -30.06 -5.42 11.94
C TRP A 388 -29.41 -6.59 11.18
N ARG A 389 -30.07 -7.75 11.13
CA ARG A 389 -29.59 -8.94 10.41
C ARG A 389 -29.37 -8.65 8.93
N SER A 390 -30.28 -7.92 8.29
CA SER A 390 -30.23 -7.58 6.86
C SER A 390 -28.94 -6.81 6.54
N PHE A 391 -28.65 -5.74 7.26
CA PHE A 391 -27.45 -4.95 7.00
C PHE A 391 -26.16 -5.69 7.39
N ASN A 392 -26.20 -6.48 8.47
CA ASN A 392 -25.07 -7.33 8.86
C ASN A 392 -24.79 -8.44 7.81
N ALA A 393 -25.83 -8.99 7.17
CA ALA A 393 -25.68 -9.95 6.09
C ALA A 393 -25.00 -9.35 4.85
N MET A 394 -25.19 -8.06 4.59
CA MET A 394 -24.50 -7.30 3.53
C MET A 394 -23.04 -6.95 3.87
N GLY A 395 -22.51 -7.42 5.01
CA GLY A 395 -21.12 -7.21 5.41
C GLY A 395 -20.90 -5.94 6.23
N LEU A 396 -21.93 -5.17 6.59
CA LEU A 396 -21.77 -3.94 7.36
C LEU A 396 -21.58 -4.24 8.85
N GLY A 397 -20.74 -3.46 9.50
CA GLY A 397 -20.45 -3.59 10.93
C GLY A 397 -19.51 -4.73 11.30
N LYS A 398 -18.73 -5.26 10.34
CA LYS A 398 -17.70 -6.30 10.54
C LYS A 398 -16.57 -6.16 9.53
N LYS A 399 -15.38 -6.62 9.89
CA LYS A 399 -14.23 -6.67 8.97
C LYS A 399 -14.56 -7.50 7.74
N THR A 400 -14.11 -7.05 6.58
CA THR A 400 -14.28 -7.80 5.32
C THR A 400 -13.29 -8.95 5.23
N GLY A 401 -12.16 -8.84 5.94
CA GLY A 401 -11.08 -9.82 5.97
C GLY A 401 -10.13 -9.68 4.79
N ILE A 402 -10.04 -8.49 4.20
CA ILE A 402 -9.00 -8.16 3.20
C ILE A 402 -7.60 -8.37 3.80
N GLU A 403 -6.62 -8.73 2.98
CA GLU A 403 -5.25 -8.99 3.40
C GLU A 403 -4.45 -7.69 3.63
N LEU A 404 -5.03 -6.76 4.40
CA LEU A 404 -4.40 -5.50 4.84
C LEU A 404 -4.53 -5.34 6.35
N ILE A 405 -3.58 -4.63 6.94
CA ILE A 405 -3.57 -4.32 8.37
C ILE A 405 -4.31 -3.01 8.63
N GLY A 406 -4.91 -2.89 9.80
CA GLY A 406 -5.64 -1.67 10.21
C GLY A 406 -7.07 -1.60 9.68
N GLU A 407 -7.65 -2.72 9.23
CA GLU A 407 -9.06 -2.75 8.86
C GLU A 407 -9.96 -2.58 10.09
N GLU A 408 -10.95 -1.67 9.99
CA GLU A 408 -11.94 -1.39 11.03
C GLU A 408 -13.28 -2.12 10.78
N ASN A 409 -13.98 -2.45 11.87
CA ASN A 409 -15.29 -3.10 11.80
C ASN A 409 -16.40 -2.17 11.30
N GLY A 410 -16.22 -0.87 11.40
CA GLY A 410 -17.34 0.06 11.40
C GLY A 410 -18.06 0.10 12.76
N ILE A 411 -19.07 0.95 12.85
CA ILE A 411 -19.91 1.08 14.06
C ILE A 411 -21.34 0.74 13.68
N PHE A 412 -21.74 -0.47 13.97
CA PHE A 412 -23.12 -0.94 13.76
C PHE A 412 -23.53 -1.81 14.95
N TRP A 413 -24.12 -1.17 15.94
CA TRP A 413 -24.50 -1.81 17.20
C TRP A 413 -25.58 -2.85 16.99
N ASN A 414 -25.49 -3.94 17.76
CA ASN A 414 -26.55 -4.94 17.79
C ASN A 414 -27.86 -4.32 18.31
N TYR A 415 -29.01 -4.67 17.74
CA TYR A 415 -30.33 -4.18 18.10
C TYR A 415 -30.69 -4.41 19.58
N LYS A 416 -30.04 -5.37 20.26
CA LYS A 416 -30.20 -5.64 21.70
C LYS A 416 -29.52 -4.60 22.57
N ASN A 417 -28.59 -3.81 22.05
CA ASN A 417 -27.93 -2.73 22.77
C ASN A 417 -28.87 -1.51 22.86
N LYS A 418 -29.69 -1.49 23.91
CA LYS A 418 -30.71 -0.45 24.12
C LYS A 418 -30.15 0.93 24.43
N ALA A 419 -28.89 1.05 24.80
CA ALA A 419 -28.22 2.34 24.96
C ALA A 419 -27.95 3.02 23.61
N MET A 420 -27.70 2.23 22.57
CA MET A 420 -27.34 2.71 21.23
C MET A 420 -28.53 2.66 20.24
N TRP A 421 -29.50 1.75 20.48
CA TRP A 421 -30.73 1.68 19.70
C TRP A 421 -31.88 2.38 20.42
N ASN A 422 -32.46 3.33 19.74
CA ASN A 422 -33.60 4.10 20.23
C ASN A 422 -34.76 4.11 19.22
N LYS A 423 -35.85 4.80 19.55
CA LYS A 423 -37.03 4.89 18.68
C LYS A 423 -36.75 5.44 17.28
N LEU A 424 -35.65 6.23 17.11
CA LEU A 424 -35.29 6.81 15.83
C LEU A 424 -34.41 5.89 14.96
N SER A 425 -33.75 4.89 15.56
CA SER A 425 -32.82 4.01 14.86
C SER A 425 -33.40 3.38 13.59
N PRO A 426 -34.64 2.84 13.57
CA PRO A 426 -35.25 2.28 12.37
C PRO A 426 -35.45 3.27 11.23
N THR A 427 -35.50 4.56 11.53
CA THR A 427 -35.66 5.62 10.52
C THR A 427 -34.33 6.24 10.11
N ARG A 428 -33.26 6.12 10.91
CA ARG A 428 -31.96 6.79 10.67
C ARG A 428 -30.96 5.85 10.03
N ILE A 429 -30.85 4.61 10.51
CA ILE A 429 -29.91 3.61 9.97
C ILE A 429 -30.13 3.34 8.47
N PRO A 430 -31.38 3.19 7.97
CA PRO A 430 -31.64 3.02 6.54
C PRO A 430 -31.20 4.20 5.67
N LEU A 431 -31.09 5.40 6.26
CA LEU A 431 -30.61 6.61 5.61
C LEU A 431 -29.07 6.71 5.60
N GLY A 432 -28.38 5.82 6.32
CA GLY A 432 -26.95 5.88 6.53
C GLY A 432 -26.53 6.86 7.62
N GLN A 433 -27.40 7.08 8.62
CA GLN A 433 -27.11 7.81 9.86
C GLN A 433 -27.16 6.87 11.06
N SER A 434 -26.47 7.17 12.13
CA SER A 434 -26.35 6.27 13.31
C SER A 434 -25.76 4.90 12.99
N ILE A 435 -25.03 4.78 11.90
CA ILE A 435 -24.19 3.68 11.46
C ILE A 435 -22.93 4.28 10.83
N SER A 436 -21.77 3.74 11.16
CA SER A 436 -20.52 4.13 10.49
C SER A 436 -19.88 2.91 9.85
N VAL A 437 -19.42 3.08 8.62
CA VAL A 437 -18.87 2.00 7.80
C VAL A 437 -17.60 2.48 7.09
N THR A 438 -16.77 1.53 6.65
CA THR A 438 -15.61 1.85 5.82
C THR A 438 -16.00 1.95 4.35
N ALA A 439 -15.16 2.62 3.55
CA ALA A 439 -15.35 2.71 2.11
C ALA A 439 -15.33 1.31 1.46
N LEU A 440 -14.47 0.40 1.95
CA LEU A 440 -14.41 -0.97 1.46
C LEU A 440 -15.69 -1.75 1.73
N GLN A 441 -16.30 -1.62 2.91
CA GLN A 441 -17.58 -2.27 3.22
C GLN A 441 -18.69 -1.81 2.24
N LEU A 442 -18.72 -0.52 1.93
CA LEU A 442 -19.74 0.02 1.01
C LEU A 442 -19.58 -0.49 -0.42
N VAL A 443 -18.36 -0.42 -0.99
CA VAL A 443 -18.15 -0.91 -2.35
C VAL A 443 -18.44 -2.40 -2.45
N ASN A 444 -18.08 -3.19 -1.43
CA ASN A 444 -18.35 -4.63 -1.39
C ASN A 444 -19.85 -4.95 -1.31
N ALA A 445 -20.63 -4.15 -0.57
CA ALA A 445 -22.09 -4.28 -0.52
C ALA A 445 -22.73 -3.97 -1.88
N TYR A 446 -22.23 -2.99 -2.62
CA TYR A 446 -22.69 -2.70 -3.99
C TYR A 446 -22.24 -3.77 -4.98
N SER A 447 -21.00 -4.27 -4.84
CA SER A 447 -20.52 -5.42 -5.61
C SER A 447 -21.39 -6.65 -5.40
N THR A 448 -21.96 -6.85 -4.20
CA THR A 448 -22.92 -7.93 -3.91
C THR A 448 -24.20 -7.79 -4.74
N ILE A 449 -24.75 -6.56 -4.87
CA ILE A 449 -25.89 -6.30 -5.76
C ILE A 449 -25.52 -6.60 -7.22
N ALA A 450 -24.32 -6.18 -7.64
CA ALA A 450 -23.81 -6.38 -8.99
C ALA A 450 -23.53 -7.87 -9.30
N ASN A 451 -23.21 -8.69 -8.30
CA ASN A 451 -22.82 -10.10 -8.43
C ASN A 451 -23.97 -11.09 -8.19
N GLY A 452 -25.20 -10.71 -8.55
CA GLY A 452 -26.37 -11.59 -8.38
C GLY A 452 -26.59 -12.02 -6.93
N GLY A 453 -26.18 -11.19 -5.96
CA GLY A 453 -26.37 -11.38 -4.53
C GLY A 453 -25.26 -12.16 -3.83
N ALA A 454 -24.19 -12.53 -4.52
CA ALA A 454 -23.04 -13.18 -3.89
C ALA A 454 -22.12 -12.13 -3.24
N LEU A 455 -22.01 -12.17 -1.92
CA LEU A 455 -21.06 -11.38 -1.14
C LEU A 455 -19.69 -12.04 -1.20
N MET A 456 -18.77 -11.46 -1.94
CA MET A 456 -17.40 -11.94 -2.04
C MET A 456 -16.55 -11.41 -0.88
N LYS A 457 -15.53 -12.19 -0.47
CA LYS A 457 -14.45 -11.66 0.35
C LYS A 457 -13.59 -10.75 -0.53
N PRO A 458 -13.47 -9.45 -0.21
CA PRO A 458 -12.51 -8.60 -0.92
C PRO A 458 -11.09 -9.13 -0.74
N THR A 459 -10.32 -9.14 -1.80
CA THR A 459 -8.92 -9.60 -1.74
C THR A 459 -7.99 -8.68 -2.50
N ILE A 460 -6.78 -8.53 -1.99
CA ILE A 460 -5.70 -7.80 -2.64
C ILE A 460 -4.53 -8.72 -3.01
N LEU A 461 -4.51 -9.94 -2.48
CA LEU A 461 -3.53 -10.96 -2.81
C LEU A 461 -4.01 -11.77 -4.02
N LYS A 462 -3.18 -11.87 -5.06
CA LYS A 462 -3.38 -12.77 -6.20
C LYS A 462 -2.68 -14.11 -5.97
N GLU A 463 -1.37 -14.07 -5.77
CA GLU A 463 -0.56 -15.26 -5.55
C GLU A 463 0.77 -14.95 -4.87
N VAL A 464 1.42 -15.99 -4.35
CA VAL A 464 2.78 -15.96 -3.78
C VAL A 464 3.65 -16.88 -4.63
N ARG A 465 4.81 -16.41 -5.06
CA ARG A 465 5.81 -17.19 -5.78
C ARG A 465 7.14 -17.20 -5.04
N SER A 466 7.90 -18.27 -5.18
CA SER A 466 9.30 -18.26 -4.73
C SER A 466 10.12 -17.29 -5.56
N HIS A 467 11.31 -16.94 -5.08
CA HIS A 467 12.23 -16.07 -5.82
C HIS A 467 12.58 -16.59 -7.22
N GLU A 468 12.58 -17.92 -7.40
CA GLU A 468 12.81 -18.60 -8.69
C GLU A 468 11.55 -18.64 -9.58
N GLY A 469 10.45 -18.02 -9.14
CA GLY A 469 9.19 -17.94 -9.90
C GLY A 469 8.24 -19.12 -9.74
N LYS A 470 8.54 -20.12 -8.89
CA LYS A 470 7.63 -21.25 -8.61
C LYS A 470 6.43 -20.77 -7.79
N VAL A 471 5.22 -21.11 -8.22
CA VAL A 471 4.00 -20.79 -7.48
C VAL A 471 3.97 -21.56 -6.14
N VAL A 472 3.91 -20.82 -5.04
CA VAL A 472 3.82 -21.33 -3.67
C VAL A 472 2.36 -21.41 -3.25
N ARG A 473 1.58 -20.35 -3.55
CA ARG A 473 0.17 -20.24 -3.19
C ARG A 473 -0.58 -19.37 -4.19
N VAL A 474 -1.77 -19.81 -4.61
CA VAL A 474 -2.71 -18.99 -5.38
C VAL A 474 -3.90 -18.67 -4.47
N ASN A 475 -4.31 -17.42 -4.44
CA ASN A 475 -5.50 -17.02 -3.70
C ASN A 475 -6.73 -17.23 -4.58
N GLN A 476 -7.74 -17.91 -4.05
CA GLN A 476 -8.98 -18.21 -4.78
C GLN A 476 -10.10 -17.27 -4.32
N PRO A 477 -10.97 -16.79 -5.22
CA PRO A 477 -12.15 -16.04 -4.87
C PRO A 477 -13.02 -16.80 -3.85
N LYS A 478 -13.46 -16.10 -2.80
CA LYS A 478 -14.25 -16.71 -1.72
C LYS A 478 -15.59 -16.02 -1.55
N VAL A 479 -16.68 -16.79 -1.65
CA VAL A 479 -18.04 -16.32 -1.32
C VAL A 479 -18.23 -16.40 0.19
N LEU A 480 -18.61 -15.29 0.83
CA LEU A 480 -18.92 -15.20 2.27
C LEU A 480 -20.38 -15.48 2.57
N GLY A 481 -21.28 -15.26 1.60
CA GLY A 481 -22.70 -15.47 1.73
C GLY A 481 -23.49 -15.04 0.49
N ARG A 482 -24.79 -15.26 0.51
CA ARG A 482 -25.73 -14.82 -0.56
C ARG A 482 -26.93 -14.10 0.06
N PRO A 483 -26.76 -12.82 0.50
CA PRO A 483 -27.83 -12.08 1.18
C PRO A 483 -28.97 -11.66 0.25
N LEU A 484 -28.77 -11.64 -1.05
CA LEU A 484 -29.75 -11.24 -2.04
C LEU A 484 -29.98 -12.35 -3.08
N SER A 485 -31.18 -12.41 -3.63
CA SER A 485 -31.49 -13.23 -4.80
C SER A 485 -31.13 -12.49 -6.09
N GLU A 486 -30.84 -13.22 -7.15
CA GLU A 486 -30.53 -12.66 -8.47
C GLU A 486 -31.70 -11.77 -9.00
N ASN A 487 -32.95 -12.18 -8.79
CA ASN A 487 -34.12 -11.39 -9.15
C ASN A 487 -34.12 -10.00 -8.47
N VAL A 488 -33.82 -9.94 -7.18
CA VAL A 488 -33.70 -8.66 -6.45
C VAL A 488 -32.54 -7.83 -7.00
N CYS A 489 -31.42 -8.45 -7.29
CA CYS A 489 -30.26 -7.75 -7.87
C CYS A 489 -30.57 -7.14 -9.23
N ASN A 490 -31.24 -7.88 -10.12
CA ASN A 490 -31.63 -7.38 -11.44
C ASN A 490 -32.59 -6.18 -11.33
N LYS A 491 -33.59 -6.25 -10.43
CA LYS A 491 -34.48 -5.12 -10.14
C LYS A 491 -33.71 -3.93 -9.59
N MET A 492 -32.74 -4.15 -8.72
CA MET A 492 -31.90 -3.07 -8.16
C MET A 492 -31.05 -2.40 -9.23
N LEU A 493 -30.39 -3.19 -10.10
CA LEU A 493 -29.58 -2.64 -11.19
C LEU A 493 -30.42 -1.79 -12.13
N ASP A 494 -31.62 -2.24 -12.48
CA ASP A 494 -32.55 -1.45 -13.30
C ASP A 494 -32.99 -0.17 -12.61
N MET A 495 -33.39 -0.22 -11.34
CA MET A 495 -33.77 0.99 -10.59
C MET A 495 -32.61 1.97 -10.40
N LEU A 496 -31.41 1.49 -10.14
CA LEU A 496 -30.23 2.33 -9.91
C LEU A 496 -29.73 3.05 -11.18
N GLN A 497 -30.06 2.54 -12.38
CA GLN A 497 -29.81 3.25 -13.63
C GLN A 497 -30.59 4.59 -13.70
N SER A 498 -31.78 4.67 -13.07
CA SER A 498 -32.53 5.94 -13.03
C SER A 498 -31.79 7.06 -12.30
N VAL A 499 -30.90 6.72 -11.36
CA VAL A 499 -30.09 7.71 -10.62
C VAL A 499 -29.11 8.43 -11.53
N THR A 500 -28.59 7.76 -12.56
CA THR A 500 -27.65 8.33 -13.53
C THR A 500 -28.34 8.82 -14.80
N GLY A 501 -29.66 8.63 -14.90
CA GLY A 501 -30.49 9.07 -16.02
C GLY A 501 -30.47 10.60 -16.21
N LYS A 502 -30.54 11.05 -17.46
CA LYS A 502 -30.61 12.49 -17.83
C LYS A 502 -32.04 12.99 -17.98
N SER A 503 -33.00 12.09 -18.28
CA SER A 503 -34.43 12.42 -18.46
C SER A 503 -35.30 11.23 -18.03
N PRO A 504 -36.02 11.31 -16.90
CA PRO A 504 -35.91 12.38 -15.89
C PRO A 504 -34.55 12.44 -15.23
N ARG A 505 -34.15 13.60 -14.75
CA ARG A 505 -32.82 13.86 -14.24
C ARG A 505 -32.63 13.26 -12.83
N GLY A 506 -31.78 12.19 -12.74
CA GLY A 506 -31.38 11.59 -11.47
C GLY A 506 -30.34 12.42 -10.72
N THR A 507 -30.17 12.16 -9.42
CA THR A 507 -29.20 12.86 -8.56
C THR A 507 -27.75 12.65 -8.98
N GLY A 508 -27.44 11.54 -9.66
CA GLY A 508 -26.12 11.15 -10.15
C GLY A 508 -25.92 11.29 -11.67
N TRP A 509 -26.74 12.09 -12.36
CA TRP A 509 -26.73 12.21 -13.82
C TRP A 509 -25.34 12.54 -14.43
N ARG A 510 -24.44 13.14 -13.64
CA ARG A 510 -23.06 13.42 -14.06
C ARG A 510 -22.17 12.17 -14.14
N ALA A 511 -22.61 11.06 -13.58
CA ALA A 511 -21.97 9.76 -13.74
C ALA A 511 -22.43 9.00 -15.00
N ASN A 512 -23.28 9.59 -15.83
CA ASN A 512 -23.74 8.98 -17.07
C ASN A 512 -22.61 8.95 -18.10
N LEU A 513 -22.27 7.75 -18.58
CA LEU A 513 -21.22 7.55 -19.58
C LEU A 513 -21.83 7.47 -20.99
N PRO A 514 -21.10 7.91 -22.03
CA PRO A 514 -21.57 7.80 -23.42
C PRO A 514 -21.76 6.36 -23.87
N SER A 515 -20.80 5.51 -23.59
CA SER A 515 -20.69 4.13 -24.10
C SER A 515 -21.20 3.06 -23.16
N TYR A 516 -21.42 3.40 -21.87
CA TYR A 516 -21.76 2.40 -20.86
C TYR A 516 -22.99 2.80 -20.05
N THR A 517 -23.80 1.78 -19.71
CA THR A 517 -24.84 1.95 -18.70
C THR A 517 -24.21 1.97 -17.30
N VAL A 518 -24.73 2.83 -16.42
CA VAL A 518 -24.25 2.95 -15.06
C VAL A 518 -25.42 2.83 -14.09
N ALA A 519 -25.35 1.89 -13.16
CA ALA A 519 -26.22 1.81 -12.00
C ALA A 519 -25.48 2.39 -10.80
N GLY A 520 -26.03 3.42 -10.14
CA GLY A 520 -25.25 4.06 -9.07
C GLY A 520 -26.10 4.82 -8.06
N LYS A 521 -25.42 5.38 -7.03
CA LYS A 521 -26.07 6.18 -5.99
C LYS A 521 -25.13 7.26 -5.47
N THR A 522 -25.66 8.46 -5.32
CA THR A 522 -24.99 9.59 -4.67
C THR A 522 -25.13 9.54 -3.16
N GLY A 523 -24.09 9.94 -2.44
CA GLY A 523 -24.09 10.19 -1.00
C GLY A 523 -23.67 11.62 -0.68
N THR A 524 -24.24 12.16 0.39
CA THR A 524 -23.81 13.42 1.01
C THR A 524 -24.10 13.25 2.49
N GLY A 525 -23.08 12.91 3.26
CA GLY A 525 -23.14 12.73 4.71
C GLY A 525 -22.53 13.96 5.42
N GLN A 526 -23.16 14.41 6.47
CA GLN A 526 -22.58 15.43 7.34
C GLN A 526 -21.52 14.79 8.23
N ILE A 527 -20.41 15.48 8.46
CA ILE A 527 -19.35 15.01 9.35
C ILE A 527 -19.67 15.50 10.76
N PRO A 528 -19.90 14.60 11.73
CA PRO A 528 -20.11 15.03 13.11
C PRO A 528 -18.78 15.50 13.73
N VAL A 529 -18.80 16.67 14.35
CA VAL A 529 -17.69 17.24 15.10
C VAL A 529 -18.15 17.40 16.56
N ASN A 530 -17.46 16.77 17.49
CA ASN A 530 -17.80 16.80 18.93
C ASN A 530 -19.27 16.42 19.24
N GLY A 531 -19.81 15.42 18.50
CA GLY A 531 -21.18 14.93 18.69
C GLY A 531 -22.27 15.79 18.04
N HIS A 532 -21.92 16.87 17.36
CA HIS A 532 -22.85 17.75 16.63
C HIS A 532 -22.55 17.75 15.14
N TYR A 533 -23.60 17.78 14.30
CA TYR A 533 -23.44 17.91 12.87
C TYR A 533 -22.99 19.32 12.49
N ASN A 534 -21.83 19.41 11.84
CA ASN A 534 -21.35 20.65 11.24
C ASN A 534 -22.00 20.82 9.86
N HIS A 535 -22.68 21.93 9.64
CA HIS A 535 -23.36 22.24 8.37
C HIS A 535 -22.40 22.68 7.24
N SER A 536 -21.10 22.79 7.52
CA SER A 536 -20.07 23.14 6.54
C SER A 536 -19.28 21.95 6.01
N ASP A 537 -19.19 20.86 6.79
CA ASP A 537 -18.32 19.73 6.49
C ASP A 537 -19.14 18.50 6.05
N TYR A 538 -18.85 18.04 4.86
CA TYR A 538 -19.54 16.92 4.24
C TYR A 538 -18.54 15.88 3.76
N ASN A 539 -18.94 14.62 3.87
CA ASN A 539 -18.35 13.52 3.13
C ASN A 539 -19.26 13.26 1.93
N VAL A 540 -18.78 13.52 0.73
CA VAL A 540 -19.54 13.36 -0.50
C VAL A 540 -19.08 12.14 -1.26
N SER A 541 -20.01 11.28 -1.71
CA SER A 541 -19.67 10.02 -2.33
C SER A 541 -20.54 9.71 -3.54
N PHE A 542 -20.01 8.87 -4.42
CA PHE A 542 -20.74 8.18 -5.46
C PHE A 542 -20.24 6.73 -5.56
N ILE A 543 -21.17 5.80 -5.62
CA ILE A 543 -20.85 4.40 -5.91
C ILE A 543 -21.57 4.02 -7.19
N GLY A 544 -20.81 3.51 -8.15
CA GLY A 544 -21.34 3.08 -9.44
C GLY A 544 -20.92 1.65 -9.78
N ILE A 545 -21.81 0.97 -10.45
CA ILE A 545 -21.63 -0.37 -11.03
C ILE A 545 -21.71 -0.20 -12.54
N TYR A 546 -20.73 -0.70 -13.26
CA TYR A 546 -20.76 -0.62 -14.71
C TYR A 546 -20.01 -1.77 -15.41
N PRO A 547 -20.40 -2.12 -16.66
CA PRO A 547 -21.66 -1.78 -17.27
C PRO A 547 -22.84 -2.32 -16.43
N ALA A 548 -23.95 -1.59 -16.33
CA ALA A 548 -25.08 -2.00 -15.48
C ALA A 548 -25.81 -3.25 -16.00
N THR A 549 -25.79 -3.47 -17.33
CA THR A 549 -26.42 -4.62 -17.99
C THR A 549 -25.62 -5.91 -17.84
N ARG A 550 -24.29 -5.77 -17.69
CA ARG A 550 -23.35 -6.86 -17.46
C ARG A 550 -22.25 -6.40 -16.48
N PRO A 551 -22.54 -6.40 -15.18
CA PRO A 551 -21.65 -5.85 -14.18
C PRO A 551 -20.27 -6.49 -14.18
N GLU A 552 -19.24 -5.66 -14.40
CA GLU A 552 -17.82 -6.04 -14.32
C GLU A 552 -17.13 -5.39 -13.12
N LEU A 553 -17.40 -4.08 -12.90
CA LEU A 553 -16.75 -3.30 -11.88
C LEU A 553 -17.74 -2.58 -10.97
N ALA A 554 -17.41 -2.52 -9.68
CA ALA A 554 -17.99 -1.61 -8.71
C ALA A 554 -16.91 -0.60 -8.30
N ILE A 555 -17.23 0.71 -8.45
CA ILE A 555 -16.30 1.79 -8.13
C ILE A 555 -16.94 2.73 -7.11
N LEU A 556 -16.22 2.98 -6.03
CA LEU A 556 -16.57 3.99 -5.03
C LEU A 556 -15.61 5.16 -5.16
N VAL A 557 -16.18 6.36 -5.17
CA VAL A 557 -15.46 7.63 -5.00
C VAL A 557 -16.03 8.33 -3.77
N THR A 558 -15.17 8.69 -2.83
CA THR A 558 -15.51 9.52 -1.67
C THR A 558 -14.52 10.67 -1.54
N ILE A 559 -15.04 11.88 -1.31
CA ILE A 559 -14.28 13.12 -1.17
C ILE A 559 -14.74 13.80 0.11
N GLU A 560 -13.79 14.15 0.96
CA GLU A 560 -14.04 14.74 2.27
C GLU A 560 -13.84 16.24 2.27
N LYS A 561 -14.79 16.94 2.89
CA LYS A 561 -14.77 18.39 3.11
C LYS A 561 -14.46 19.21 1.84
N PRO A 562 -15.16 19.00 0.72
CA PRO A 562 -15.00 19.89 -0.43
C PRO A 562 -15.42 21.32 -0.03
N ARG A 563 -14.61 22.32 -0.41
CA ARG A 563 -14.77 23.73 0.03
C ARG A 563 -15.42 24.64 -1.01
N GLY A 564 -15.48 24.24 -2.26
CA GLY A 564 -16.09 25.02 -3.34
C GLY A 564 -17.59 25.25 -3.18
N SER A 565 -18.22 25.90 -4.17
CA SER A 565 -19.67 26.14 -4.24
C SER A 565 -20.47 24.84 -4.41
N VAL A 566 -19.85 23.78 -4.95
CA VAL A 566 -20.46 22.47 -5.19
C VAL A 566 -19.97 21.49 -4.12
N ARG A 567 -20.89 21.05 -3.23
CA ARG A 567 -20.58 20.19 -2.08
C ARG A 567 -21.52 18.99 -2.00
N SER A 568 -21.86 18.39 -3.12
CA SER A 568 -22.76 17.21 -3.17
C SER A 568 -22.13 16.06 -3.91
N GLY A 569 -22.50 14.83 -3.57
CA GLY A 569 -22.02 13.62 -4.25
C GLY A 569 -22.28 13.65 -5.76
N GLY A 570 -23.42 14.16 -6.18
CA GLY A 570 -23.76 14.31 -7.61
C GLY A 570 -22.96 15.40 -8.33
N GLY A 571 -22.41 16.37 -7.60
CA GLY A 571 -21.64 17.47 -8.18
C GLY A 571 -20.12 17.23 -8.15
N VAL A 572 -19.62 16.48 -7.18
CA VAL A 572 -18.18 16.24 -6.93
C VAL A 572 -17.79 14.80 -7.28
N ALA A 573 -18.39 13.81 -6.60
CA ALA A 573 -17.97 12.42 -6.72
C ALA A 573 -18.49 11.75 -8.01
N ALA A 574 -19.68 12.10 -8.49
CA ALA A 574 -20.24 11.53 -9.72
C ALA A 574 -19.44 11.86 -10.99
N PRO A 575 -19.01 13.10 -11.25
CA PRO A 575 -18.13 13.39 -12.40
C PRO A 575 -16.75 12.77 -12.26
N THR A 576 -16.19 12.67 -11.05
CA THR A 576 -14.92 11.97 -10.81
C THR A 576 -15.07 10.49 -11.14
N PHE A 577 -16.17 9.85 -10.72
CA PHE A 577 -16.47 8.47 -11.11
C PHE A 577 -16.55 8.32 -12.64
N ALA A 578 -17.23 9.24 -13.33
CA ALA A 578 -17.38 9.17 -14.78
C ALA A 578 -16.03 9.16 -15.49
N ALA A 579 -15.13 10.07 -15.11
CA ALA A 579 -13.78 10.14 -15.68
C ALA A 579 -13.01 8.82 -15.46
N VAL A 580 -13.02 8.30 -14.22
CA VAL A 580 -12.36 7.03 -13.87
C VAL A 580 -12.95 5.85 -14.64
N ALA A 581 -14.27 5.72 -14.66
CA ALA A 581 -14.95 4.59 -15.28
C ALA A 581 -14.76 4.56 -16.80
N GLU A 582 -14.76 5.73 -17.47
CA GLU A 582 -14.54 5.83 -18.91
C GLU A 582 -13.11 5.42 -19.27
N GLU A 583 -12.12 5.93 -18.55
CA GLU A 583 -10.70 5.61 -18.80
C GLU A 583 -10.40 4.14 -18.52
N ILE A 584 -10.90 3.56 -17.41
CA ILE A 584 -10.76 2.13 -17.11
C ILE A 584 -11.48 1.28 -18.16
N GLY A 585 -12.67 1.69 -18.63
CA GLY A 585 -13.42 0.97 -19.65
C GLY A 585 -12.64 0.85 -20.96
N HIS A 586 -11.99 1.92 -21.39
CA HIS A 586 -11.11 1.92 -22.57
C HIS A 586 -9.85 1.08 -22.33
N TYR A 587 -9.19 1.24 -21.20
CA TYR A 587 -7.97 0.49 -20.87
C TYR A 587 -8.20 -1.02 -20.80
N TRP A 588 -9.28 -1.44 -20.15
CA TRP A 588 -9.62 -2.87 -19.96
C TRP A 588 -10.36 -3.48 -21.14
N GLY A 589 -10.69 -2.68 -22.16
CA GLY A 589 -11.43 -3.14 -23.33
C GLY A 589 -12.83 -3.64 -22.96
N ILE A 590 -13.49 -3.01 -21.98
CA ILE A 590 -14.86 -3.38 -21.60
C ILE A 590 -15.78 -3.10 -22.78
N PRO A 591 -16.55 -4.08 -23.31
CA PRO A 591 -17.42 -3.81 -24.43
C PRO A 591 -18.52 -2.81 -24.07
N ALA A 592 -18.71 -1.82 -24.94
CA ALA A 592 -19.80 -0.86 -24.81
C ALA A 592 -21.16 -1.57 -24.81
N ASP A 593 -22.07 -1.15 -23.90
CA ASP A 593 -23.43 -1.70 -23.81
C ASP A 593 -24.52 -0.67 -24.14
N LYS A 594 -24.11 0.55 -24.52
CA LYS A 594 -25.00 1.54 -25.14
C LYS A 594 -24.74 1.58 -26.65
N LEU A 595 -25.80 1.45 -27.42
CA LEU A 595 -25.70 1.69 -28.86
C LEU A 595 -25.24 3.13 -29.13
N PRO A 596 -24.35 3.37 -30.09
CA PRO A 596 -24.05 4.72 -30.54
C PRO A 596 -25.38 5.42 -30.87
N LYS A 597 -25.60 6.61 -30.31
CA LYS A 597 -26.69 7.45 -30.85
C LYS A 597 -26.36 7.68 -32.31
N GLU A 598 -27.19 7.19 -33.24
CA GLU A 598 -27.15 7.67 -34.62
C GLU A 598 -27.10 9.18 -34.56
N GLN A 599 -26.00 9.75 -35.06
CA GLN A 599 -25.94 11.20 -35.28
C GLN A 599 -27.02 11.48 -36.29
N GLY A 600 -28.18 11.92 -35.79
CA GLY A 600 -29.25 12.34 -36.63
C GLY A 600 -28.71 13.42 -37.58
N LYS A 601 -28.78 13.08 -38.87
CA LYS A 601 -28.52 14.00 -39.98
C LYS A 601 -29.40 15.21 -39.89
#